data_b5cffefb7a3e8e7bec4a750ba4098bb0
#
_entry.id   b5cffefb7a3e8e7bec4a750ba4098bb0
#
_cell.length_a   1.000
_cell.length_b   1.000
_cell.length_c   1.000
_cell.angle_alpha   90.00
_cell.angle_beta   90.00
_cell.angle_gamma   90.00
#
_symmetry.space_group_name_H-M   'P 1'
#
loop_
_entity.id
_entity.type
_entity.pdbx_description
1 polymer ?
#
loop_
_entity_poly.entity_id
_entity_poly.type
_entity_poly.pdbx_seq_one_letter_code
_entity_poly.pdbx_strand_id
1 'polypeptide(L)'
;MRILHLLSQLELTGAESYAITLAERQIECGHRVFVVSDTLNMNTQAKYLRLEFNKRGILDRYNHIRFLTDFIRREKVDVVHSHSRASSWSGHISSRLCRTPHFTSVHQILPGGLSKRFLPCLGDVSFAICENAKKAIIENYGFPPYRIKVIRNAVDLNRFIIRELPGGELNIAIVGRYSGPKGKVLIWYLREVISKVDEKVKPFNLLIVGRQVDEIVREVENISSCLRACRLKQLGFVDDIEKVYKKTAIVIGAGRVAVEAILSGRCVLALGERGFLGLVKRENLYDMERSSFGDCLFEDEFNVDFAVNETIFAIENYMDIINHKRKLVEKVKELHDAEIIEAQINDVYRRLLHKRGQQS
;
A
#
# COMPACT_ATOMS: atom_id res chain seq x y z
N MET A 1 14.36 14.22 -16.29
CA MET A 1 15.32 13.55 -15.37
C MET A 1 15.45 12.07 -15.71
N ARG A 2 16.56 11.45 -15.28
CA ARG A 2 16.76 10.00 -15.28
C ARG A 2 16.57 9.49 -13.86
N ILE A 3 15.51 8.72 -13.63
CA ILE A 3 15.05 8.32 -12.30
C ILE A 3 15.22 6.81 -12.17
N LEU A 4 15.81 6.35 -11.06
CA LEU A 4 16.02 4.94 -10.75
C LEU A 4 15.19 4.54 -9.55
N HIS A 5 14.16 3.72 -9.75
CA HIS A 5 13.40 3.10 -8.68
C HIS A 5 14.00 1.77 -8.24
N LEU A 6 14.13 1.58 -6.93
CA LEU A 6 14.66 0.36 -6.31
C LEU A 6 13.61 -0.28 -5.41
N LEU A 7 13.27 -1.54 -5.69
CA LEU A 7 12.33 -2.33 -4.90
C LEU A 7 12.97 -3.65 -4.46
N SER A 8 12.46 -4.24 -3.38
CA SER A 8 12.83 -5.61 -2.97
C SER A 8 11.57 -6.36 -2.58
N GLN A 9 11.14 -7.24 -3.46
CA GLN A 9 9.93 -8.04 -3.28
C GLN A 9 9.90 -9.23 -4.24
N LEU A 10 9.27 -10.31 -3.82
CA LEU A 10 9.10 -11.54 -4.59
C LEU A 10 7.67 -11.74 -5.10
N GLU A 11 6.74 -10.91 -4.64
CA GLU A 11 5.31 -10.97 -4.95
C GLU A 11 4.77 -9.56 -5.20
N LEU A 12 3.65 -9.46 -5.91
CA LEU A 12 2.94 -8.18 -6.05
C LEU A 12 2.51 -7.64 -4.69
N THR A 13 2.95 -6.42 -4.40
CA THR A 13 2.64 -5.71 -3.15
C THR A 13 2.10 -4.31 -3.43
N GLY A 14 1.49 -3.69 -2.41
CA GLY A 14 1.09 -2.29 -2.50
C GLY A 14 2.25 -1.34 -2.80
N ALA A 15 3.46 -1.65 -2.33
CA ALA A 15 4.66 -0.88 -2.62
C ALA A 15 5.10 -0.99 -4.10
N GLU A 16 4.96 -2.18 -4.73
CA GLU A 16 5.20 -2.34 -6.17
C GLU A 16 4.17 -1.54 -6.97
N SER A 17 2.89 -1.75 -6.65
CA SER A 17 1.82 -1.03 -7.33
C SER A 17 2.00 0.49 -7.24
N TYR A 18 2.42 1.01 -6.07
CA TYR A 18 2.76 2.42 -5.89
C TYR A 18 3.94 2.84 -6.77
N ALA A 19 5.05 2.10 -6.70
CA ALA A 19 6.27 2.45 -7.42
C ALA A 19 6.07 2.42 -8.95
N ILE A 20 5.34 1.43 -9.47
CA ILE A 20 5.04 1.33 -10.90
C ILE A 20 4.05 2.41 -11.33
N THR A 21 2.98 2.69 -10.55
CA THR A 21 2.07 3.81 -10.84
C THR A 21 2.82 5.14 -10.92
N LEU A 22 3.75 5.39 -9.98
CA LEU A 22 4.59 6.59 -9.98
C LEU A 22 5.55 6.61 -11.19
N ALA A 23 6.17 5.47 -11.52
CA ALA A 23 7.08 5.34 -12.65
C ALA A 23 6.39 5.65 -13.99
N GLU A 24 5.17 5.12 -14.20
CA GLU A 24 4.37 5.40 -15.41
C GLU A 24 4.06 6.90 -15.53
N ARG A 25 3.61 7.54 -14.44
CA ARG A 25 3.36 8.98 -14.44
C ARG A 25 4.61 9.81 -14.72
N GLN A 26 5.75 9.40 -14.19
CA GLN A 26 7.03 10.05 -14.47
C GLN A 26 7.45 9.90 -15.93
N ILE A 27 7.16 8.74 -16.57
CA ILE A 27 7.40 8.54 -18.01
C ILE A 27 6.50 9.46 -18.83
N GLU A 28 5.22 9.55 -18.50
CA GLU A 28 4.26 10.47 -19.15
C GLU A 28 4.69 11.95 -19.02
N CYS A 29 5.33 12.32 -17.90
CA CYS A 29 5.96 13.63 -17.70
C CYS A 29 7.31 13.82 -18.44
N GLY A 30 7.71 12.88 -19.30
CA GLY A 30 8.93 12.95 -20.12
C GLY A 30 10.21 12.58 -19.38
N HIS A 31 10.12 11.86 -18.26
CA HIS A 31 11.30 11.35 -17.55
C HIS A 31 11.73 9.99 -18.10
N ARG A 32 13.03 9.71 -18.08
CA ARG A 32 13.56 8.37 -18.36
C ARG A 32 13.62 7.59 -17.06
N VAL A 33 12.82 6.54 -16.94
CA VAL A 33 12.66 5.78 -15.70
C VAL A 33 13.25 4.39 -15.82
N PHE A 34 13.93 3.97 -14.78
CA PHE A 34 14.48 2.63 -14.60
C PHE A 34 13.88 2.00 -13.33
N VAL A 35 13.61 0.71 -13.38
CA VAL A 35 13.15 -0.08 -12.23
C VAL A 35 14.12 -1.23 -12.01
N VAL A 36 14.66 -1.34 -10.79
CA VAL A 36 15.52 -2.46 -10.37
C VAL A 36 14.87 -3.16 -9.19
N SER A 37 14.56 -4.45 -9.34
CA SER A 37 13.96 -5.26 -8.27
C SER A 37 14.27 -6.74 -8.41
N ASP A 38 13.91 -7.54 -7.38
CA ASP A 38 14.00 -9.00 -7.40
C ASP A 38 13.11 -9.60 -8.49
N THR A 39 11.87 -9.11 -8.57
CA THR A 39 10.85 -9.50 -9.57
C THR A 39 10.09 -8.28 -10.04
N LEU A 40 9.37 -8.41 -11.16
CA LEU A 40 8.41 -7.43 -11.66
C LEU A 40 7.11 -8.15 -12.00
N ASN A 41 6.05 -7.82 -11.27
CA ASN A 41 4.74 -8.48 -11.41
C ASN A 41 3.68 -7.57 -12.06
N MET A 42 4.08 -6.37 -12.49
CA MET A 42 3.22 -5.41 -13.20
C MET A 42 3.84 -5.00 -14.52
N ASN A 43 3.01 -4.74 -15.51
CA ASN A 43 3.46 -4.15 -16.77
C ASN A 43 3.93 -2.71 -16.54
N THR A 44 5.03 -2.33 -17.17
CA THR A 44 5.57 -0.97 -17.13
C THR A 44 6.36 -0.65 -18.40
N GLN A 45 6.35 0.63 -18.79
CA GLN A 45 7.21 1.16 -19.84
C GLN A 45 8.63 1.49 -19.34
N ALA A 46 8.85 1.48 -18.01
CA ALA A 46 10.16 1.69 -17.43
C ALA A 46 11.13 0.57 -17.83
N LYS A 47 12.41 0.91 -18.02
CA LYS A 47 13.43 -0.11 -18.28
C LYS A 47 13.68 -0.92 -17.01
N TYR A 48 13.27 -2.19 -17.03
CA TYR A 48 13.44 -3.12 -15.92
C TYR A 48 14.81 -3.81 -15.95
N LEU A 49 15.41 -3.96 -14.77
CA LEU A 49 16.61 -4.78 -14.53
C LEU A 49 16.40 -5.61 -13.25
N ARG A 50 16.75 -6.88 -13.31
CA ARG A 50 16.66 -7.78 -12.17
C ARG A 50 17.90 -7.63 -11.28
N LEU A 51 17.67 -7.46 -9.96
CA LEU A 51 18.71 -7.53 -8.93
C LEU A 51 18.09 -8.11 -7.65
N GLU A 52 18.68 -9.19 -7.13
CA GLU A 52 18.09 -9.99 -6.03
C GLU A 52 18.39 -9.39 -4.65
N PHE A 53 17.73 -8.29 -4.29
CA PHE A 53 17.88 -7.63 -2.99
C PHE A 53 17.43 -8.50 -1.79
N ASN A 54 16.67 -9.57 -2.03
CA ASN A 54 16.32 -10.57 -1.03
C ASN A 54 17.53 -11.34 -0.52
N LYS A 55 18.59 -11.49 -1.31
CA LYS A 55 19.89 -12.01 -0.89
C LYS A 55 20.62 -10.93 -0.08
N ARG A 56 20.94 -11.24 1.19
CA ARG A 56 21.43 -10.24 2.16
C ARG A 56 22.80 -10.58 2.76
N GLY A 57 23.51 -11.54 2.20
CA GLY A 57 24.89 -11.84 2.56
C GLY A 57 25.82 -10.66 2.32
N ILE A 58 26.99 -10.65 2.94
CA ILE A 58 27.97 -9.56 2.80
C ILE A 58 28.39 -9.42 1.35
N LEU A 59 28.69 -10.52 0.67
CA LEU A 59 29.07 -10.55 -0.75
C LEU A 59 27.94 -10.10 -1.66
N ASP A 60 26.70 -10.52 -1.36
CA ASP A 60 25.53 -10.08 -2.11
C ASP A 60 25.36 -8.56 -2.03
N ARG A 61 25.46 -8.01 -0.82
CA ARG A 61 25.37 -6.55 -0.61
C ARG A 61 26.49 -5.78 -1.32
N TYR A 62 27.70 -6.31 -1.31
CA TYR A 62 28.81 -5.73 -2.07
C TYR A 62 28.50 -5.73 -3.57
N ASN A 63 28.01 -6.85 -4.11
CA ASN A 63 27.62 -6.96 -5.52
C ASN A 63 26.47 -6.02 -5.87
N HIS A 64 25.46 -5.85 -4.99
CA HIS A 64 24.39 -4.88 -5.18
C HIS A 64 24.93 -3.45 -5.27
N ILE A 65 25.83 -3.06 -4.34
CA ILE A 65 26.42 -1.72 -4.33
C ILE A 65 27.24 -1.49 -5.60
N ARG A 66 28.07 -2.45 -6.00
CA ARG A 66 28.89 -2.37 -7.22
C ARG A 66 27.99 -2.20 -8.44
N PHE A 67 27.01 -3.09 -8.63
CA PHE A 67 26.08 -3.03 -9.75
C PHE A 67 25.36 -1.67 -9.83
N LEU A 68 24.80 -1.20 -8.71
CA LEU A 68 24.05 0.06 -8.67
C LEU A 68 24.98 1.25 -8.92
N THR A 69 26.20 1.26 -8.36
CA THR A 69 27.18 2.34 -8.57
C THR A 69 27.56 2.44 -10.04
N ASP A 70 27.87 1.32 -10.68
CA ASP A 70 28.22 1.26 -12.10
C ASP A 70 27.02 1.69 -12.98
N PHE A 71 25.83 1.23 -12.63
CA PHE A 71 24.59 1.60 -13.33
C PHE A 71 24.29 3.10 -13.22
N ILE A 72 24.33 3.67 -12.02
CA ILE A 72 24.08 5.10 -11.77
C ILE A 72 25.06 5.96 -12.61
N ARG A 73 26.34 5.62 -12.64
CA ARG A 73 27.35 6.36 -13.42
C ARG A 73 27.13 6.21 -14.92
N ARG A 74 26.95 4.99 -15.41
CA ARG A 74 26.78 4.69 -16.84
C ARG A 74 25.53 5.35 -17.42
N GLU A 75 24.38 5.22 -16.74
CA GLU A 75 23.12 5.80 -17.22
C GLU A 75 22.96 7.28 -16.82
N LYS A 76 23.95 7.86 -16.08
CA LYS A 76 23.90 9.23 -15.56
C LYS A 76 22.57 9.50 -14.83
N VAL A 77 22.26 8.66 -13.85
CA VAL A 77 21.03 8.75 -13.05
C VAL A 77 21.02 10.04 -12.22
N ASP A 78 19.95 10.84 -12.34
CA ASP A 78 19.80 12.08 -11.60
C ASP A 78 19.27 11.87 -10.19
N VAL A 79 18.40 10.84 -10.01
CA VAL A 79 17.70 10.56 -8.75
C VAL A 79 17.58 9.05 -8.53
N VAL A 80 17.84 8.60 -7.32
CA VAL A 80 17.55 7.24 -6.86
C VAL A 80 16.40 7.28 -5.85
N HIS A 81 15.37 6.46 -6.05
CA HIS A 81 14.21 6.34 -5.17
C HIS A 81 13.95 4.90 -4.76
N SER A 82 14.13 4.59 -3.50
CA SER A 82 13.92 3.24 -2.94
C SER A 82 12.54 3.10 -2.32
N HIS A 83 11.91 1.92 -2.46
CA HIS A 83 10.56 1.63 -1.96
C HIS A 83 10.52 0.50 -0.92
N SER A 84 11.68 -0.01 -0.54
CA SER A 84 11.80 -1.03 0.50
C SER A 84 13.07 -0.85 1.32
N ARG A 85 13.07 -1.38 2.54
CA ARG A 85 14.24 -1.27 3.43
C ARG A 85 15.49 -1.97 2.86
N ALA A 86 15.32 -3.12 2.21
CA ALA A 86 16.44 -3.88 1.66
C ALA A 86 17.10 -3.13 0.48
N SER A 87 16.32 -2.64 -0.46
CA SER A 87 16.83 -1.85 -1.60
C SER A 87 17.37 -0.49 -1.16
N SER A 88 16.76 0.14 -0.14
CA SER A 88 17.19 1.44 0.38
C SER A 88 18.60 1.39 0.98
N TRP A 89 18.99 0.28 1.60
CA TRP A 89 20.34 0.13 2.16
C TRP A 89 21.42 0.18 1.07
N SER A 90 21.27 -0.64 0.03
CA SER A 90 22.19 -0.66 -1.12
C SER A 90 22.12 0.64 -1.93
N GLY A 91 20.90 1.15 -2.15
CA GLY A 91 20.66 2.43 -2.82
C GLY A 91 21.30 3.61 -2.12
N HIS A 92 21.26 3.66 -0.79
CA HIS A 92 21.87 4.73 0.00
C HIS A 92 23.40 4.79 -0.19
N ILE A 93 24.08 3.64 -0.09
CA ILE A 93 25.54 3.59 -0.23
C ILE A 93 25.95 3.93 -1.66
N SER A 94 25.31 3.32 -2.67
CA SER A 94 25.61 3.57 -4.08
C SER A 94 25.38 5.02 -4.48
N SER A 95 24.29 5.63 -4.00
CA SER A 95 23.99 7.05 -4.24
C SER A 95 25.03 7.98 -3.63
N ARG A 96 25.51 7.65 -2.40
CA ARG A 96 26.60 8.41 -1.76
C ARG A 96 27.91 8.34 -2.57
N LEU A 97 28.29 7.14 -3.04
CA LEU A 97 29.48 6.94 -3.88
C LEU A 97 29.40 7.67 -5.23
N CYS A 98 28.18 7.89 -5.74
CA CYS A 98 27.93 8.61 -6.99
C CYS A 98 27.56 10.09 -6.80
N ARG A 99 27.43 10.57 -5.56
CA ARG A 99 26.90 11.91 -5.23
C ARG A 99 25.50 12.18 -5.80
N THR A 100 24.71 11.13 -6.05
CA THR A 100 23.34 11.21 -6.58
C THR A 100 22.35 11.36 -5.42
N PRO A 101 21.33 12.23 -5.49
CA PRO A 101 20.25 12.32 -4.51
C PRO A 101 19.53 10.99 -4.33
N HIS A 102 19.27 10.63 -3.06
CA HIS A 102 18.56 9.41 -2.72
C HIS A 102 17.31 9.71 -1.89
N PHE A 103 16.18 9.14 -2.32
CA PHE A 103 14.88 9.24 -1.68
C PHE A 103 14.37 7.86 -1.27
N THR A 104 13.52 7.79 -0.24
CA THR A 104 12.94 6.52 0.20
C THR A 104 11.46 6.70 0.51
N SER A 105 10.59 5.92 -0.14
CA SER A 105 9.19 5.77 0.29
C SER A 105 9.07 4.67 1.34
N VAL A 106 8.38 4.98 2.44
CA VAL A 106 8.15 4.08 3.57
C VAL A 106 6.66 3.75 3.64
N HIS A 107 6.33 2.49 3.36
CA HIS A 107 4.96 1.99 3.18
C HIS A 107 4.37 1.31 4.42
N GLN A 108 5.07 1.31 5.54
CA GLN A 108 4.65 0.66 6.79
C GLN A 108 5.39 1.23 7.99
N ILE A 109 4.96 0.90 9.19
CA ILE A 109 5.74 1.17 10.40
C ILE A 109 6.99 0.30 10.39
N LEU A 110 8.14 0.96 10.34
CA LEU A 110 9.43 0.27 10.37
C LEU A 110 9.85 -0.01 11.82
N PRO A 111 10.23 -1.27 12.16
CA PRO A 111 10.69 -1.59 13.50
C PRO A 111 12.00 -0.88 13.83
N GLY A 112 12.11 -0.35 15.04
CA GLY A 112 13.30 0.34 15.56
C GLY A 112 14.50 -0.57 15.80
N GLY A 113 15.56 0.02 16.36
CA GLY A 113 16.78 -0.65 16.79
C GLY A 113 18.01 0.25 16.72
N LEU A 114 18.99 0.06 17.60
CA LEU A 114 20.17 0.93 17.74
C LEU A 114 20.94 1.06 16.41
N SER A 115 21.24 -0.05 15.74
CA SER A 115 21.95 -0.03 14.44
C SER A 115 21.22 0.78 13.37
N LYS A 116 19.89 0.83 13.43
CA LYS A 116 19.05 1.57 12.49
C LYS A 116 19.06 3.09 12.76
N ARG A 117 19.26 3.49 14.01
CA ARG A 117 19.43 4.90 14.37
C ARG A 117 20.78 5.44 13.90
N PHE A 118 21.84 4.64 13.97
CA PHE A 118 23.16 5.05 13.47
C PHE A 118 23.24 5.10 11.95
N LEU A 119 22.62 4.13 11.27
CA LEU A 119 22.60 4.04 9.81
C LEU A 119 21.17 3.83 9.30
N PRO A 120 20.36 4.89 9.30
CA PRO A 120 18.93 4.78 8.91
C PRO A 120 18.74 4.35 7.45
N CYS A 121 19.63 4.73 6.55
CA CYS A 121 19.56 4.46 5.10
C CYS A 121 18.18 4.85 4.49
N LEU A 122 17.64 5.99 4.93
CA LEU A 122 16.35 6.51 4.47
C LEU A 122 16.52 7.63 3.43
N GLY A 123 17.71 7.75 2.86
CA GLY A 123 18.00 8.72 1.81
C GLY A 123 18.26 10.14 2.34
N ASP A 124 18.25 11.10 1.45
CA ASP A 124 18.35 12.53 1.75
C ASP A 124 17.00 13.07 2.24
N VAL A 125 15.91 12.56 1.64
CA VAL A 125 14.52 12.82 2.03
C VAL A 125 13.75 11.49 2.05
N SER A 126 12.88 11.33 3.03
CA SER A 126 11.99 10.17 3.15
C SER A 126 10.53 10.58 2.92
N PHE A 127 9.80 9.79 2.17
CA PHE A 127 8.36 9.93 1.96
C PHE A 127 7.64 8.89 2.82
N ALA A 128 6.84 9.33 3.78
CA ALA A 128 5.99 8.48 4.59
C ALA A 128 4.57 8.47 4.00
N ILE A 129 3.95 7.30 3.88
CA ILE A 129 2.60 7.19 3.30
C ILE A 129 1.50 7.78 4.18
N CYS A 130 1.76 7.94 5.48
CA CYS A 130 0.82 8.48 6.45
C CYS A 130 1.54 9.11 7.64
N GLU A 131 0.80 9.84 8.49
CA GLU A 131 1.38 10.53 9.65
C GLU A 131 1.98 9.55 10.68
N ASN A 132 1.35 8.41 10.92
CA ASN A 132 1.87 7.41 11.85
C ASN A 132 3.19 6.80 11.35
N ALA A 133 3.33 6.55 10.04
CA ALA A 133 4.59 6.11 9.46
C ALA A 133 5.69 7.19 9.62
N LYS A 134 5.35 8.48 9.43
CA LYS A 134 6.28 9.60 9.70
C LYS A 134 6.71 9.62 11.16
N LYS A 135 5.76 9.51 12.11
CA LYS A 135 6.05 9.47 13.53
C LYS A 135 6.99 8.32 13.88
N ALA A 136 6.72 7.12 13.34
CA ALA A 136 7.57 5.95 13.53
C ALA A 136 9.00 6.14 12.98
N ILE A 137 9.17 6.81 11.83
CA ILE A 137 10.49 7.13 11.28
C ILE A 137 11.27 8.04 12.24
N ILE A 138 10.61 9.05 12.81
CA ILE A 138 11.25 9.96 13.77
C ILE A 138 11.66 9.21 15.05
N GLU A 139 10.74 8.47 15.65
CA GLU A 139 10.94 7.80 16.95
C GLU A 139 11.90 6.61 16.84
N ASN A 140 11.73 5.77 15.83
CA ASN A 140 12.48 4.53 15.69
C ASN A 140 13.86 4.69 15.05
N TYR A 141 14.03 5.72 14.19
CA TYR A 141 15.28 5.94 13.45
C TYR A 141 16.00 7.22 13.84
N GLY A 142 15.39 8.11 14.61
CA GLY A 142 15.94 9.44 14.91
C GLY A 142 16.15 10.28 13.64
N PHE A 143 15.37 10.00 12.57
CA PHE A 143 15.51 10.69 11.30
C PHE A 143 14.93 12.10 11.40
N PRO A 144 15.60 13.15 10.89
CA PRO A 144 15.19 14.53 11.10
C PRO A 144 13.79 14.83 10.51
N PRO A 145 12.85 15.42 11.27
CA PRO A 145 11.47 15.66 10.81
C PRO A 145 11.37 16.50 9.52
N TYR A 146 12.27 17.48 9.33
CA TYR A 146 12.30 18.35 8.13
C TYR A 146 12.70 17.60 6.86
N ARG A 147 13.29 16.41 6.98
CA ARG A 147 13.64 15.51 5.87
C ARG A 147 12.55 14.47 5.59
N ILE A 148 11.42 14.52 6.27
CA ILE A 148 10.30 13.61 6.06
C ILE A 148 9.12 14.39 5.50
N LYS A 149 8.58 13.94 4.38
CA LYS A 149 7.33 14.43 3.80
C LYS A 149 6.27 13.34 3.87
N VAL A 150 5.05 13.69 4.25
CA VAL A 150 3.93 12.75 4.12
C VAL A 150 3.40 12.87 2.68
N ILE A 151 3.51 11.78 1.95
CA ILE A 151 3.02 11.64 0.58
C ILE A 151 2.26 10.33 0.49
N ARG A 152 0.97 10.41 0.23
CA ARG A 152 0.04 9.29 0.22
C ARG A 152 0.28 8.35 -0.96
N ASN A 153 -0.38 7.19 -0.92
CA ASN A 153 -0.31 6.22 -2.01
C ASN A 153 -0.92 6.79 -3.30
N ALA A 154 -0.14 6.80 -4.37
CA ALA A 154 -0.62 7.21 -5.69
C ALA A 154 -1.55 6.14 -6.28
N VAL A 155 -2.70 6.55 -6.79
CA VAL A 155 -3.66 5.69 -7.49
C VAL A 155 -3.99 6.31 -8.84
N ASP A 156 -3.98 5.48 -9.88
CA ASP A 156 -4.44 5.90 -11.20
C ASP A 156 -5.97 5.99 -11.22
N LEU A 157 -6.49 7.20 -11.28
CA LEU A 157 -7.93 7.48 -11.25
C LEU A 157 -8.68 6.92 -12.46
N ASN A 158 -7.99 6.67 -13.59
CA ASN A 158 -8.62 6.12 -14.80
C ASN A 158 -8.98 4.64 -14.64
N ARG A 159 -8.32 3.94 -13.72
CA ARG A 159 -8.60 2.53 -13.43
C ARG A 159 -9.82 2.35 -12.52
N PHE A 160 -10.00 3.24 -11.55
CA PHE A 160 -11.01 3.11 -10.50
C PHE A 160 -12.11 4.14 -10.69
N ILE A 161 -13.13 3.74 -11.46
CA ILE A 161 -14.29 4.58 -11.79
C ILE A 161 -15.53 4.08 -11.05
N ILE A 162 -16.34 5.04 -10.61
CA ILE A 162 -17.65 4.74 -10.04
C ILE A 162 -18.51 4.00 -11.06
N ARG A 163 -19.05 2.85 -10.67
CA ARG A 163 -19.97 2.05 -11.47
C ARG A 163 -21.19 1.66 -10.65
N GLU A 164 -22.31 1.53 -11.31
CA GLU A 164 -23.53 0.98 -10.70
C GLU A 164 -23.26 -0.44 -10.17
N LEU A 165 -23.96 -0.79 -9.10
CA LEU A 165 -23.94 -2.15 -8.58
C LEU A 165 -24.76 -3.05 -9.46
N PRO A 166 -24.30 -4.26 -9.78
CA PRO A 166 -25.15 -5.26 -10.41
C PRO A 166 -26.29 -5.63 -9.45
N GLY A 167 -27.47 -5.82 -9.98
CA GLY A 167 -28.58 -6.39 -9.21
C GLY A 167 -28.26 -7.82 -8.73
N GLY A 168 -28.94 -8.28 -7.69
CA GLY A 168 -28.83 -9.64 -7.17
C GLY A 168 -28.35 -9.73 -5.72
N GLU A 169 -27.68 -10.83 -5.37
CA GLU A 169 -27.20 -11.08 -4.01
C GLU A 169 -26.10 -10.07 -3.62
N LEU A 170 -26.08 -9.69 -2.34
CA LEU A 170 -25.05 -8.82 -1.78
C LEU A 170 -23.69 -9.53 -1.83
N ASN A 171 -22.73 -8.93 -2.54
CA ASN A 171 -21.33 -9.35 -2.54
C ASN A 171 -20.50 -8.38 -1.71
N ILE A 172 -19.75 -8.94 -0.78
CA ILE A 172 -18.75 -8.26 0.05
C ILE A 172 -17.38 -8.82 -0.34
N ALA A 173 -16.35 -7.99 -0.49
CA ALA A 173 -15.01 -8.47 -0.71
C ALA A 173 -14.12 -8.12 0.47
N ILE A 174 -13.37 -9.09 1.00
CA ILE A 174 -12.26 -8.84 1.90
C ILE A 174 -10.96 -9.02 1.12
N VAL A 175 -10.16 -7.95 1.02
CA VAL A 175 -9.04 -7.87 0.10
C VAL A 175 -7.75 -7.64 0.86
N GLY A 176 -6.75 -8.51 0.64
CA GLY A 176 -5.47 -8.39 1.32
C GLY A 176 -4.46 -9.46 0.91
N ARG A 177 -3.24 -9.34 1.42
CA ARG A 177 -2.21 -10.37 1.27
C ARG A 177 -2.16 -11.22 2.52
N TYR A 178 -2.64 -12.44 2.45
CA TYR A 178 -2.83 -13.33 3.61
C TYR A 178 -1.67 -14.32 3.82
N SER A 179 -0.50 -14.03 3.27
CA SER A 179 0.74 -14.80 3.48
C SER A 179 1.58 -14.33 4.68
N GLY A 180 1.04 -13.45 5.54
CA GLY A 180 1.72 -12.87 6.70
C GLY A 180 0.76 -12.45 7.80
N PRO A 181 1.05 -11.39 8.57
CA PRO A 181 0.21 -10.93 9.69
C PRO A 181 -1.26 -10.73 9.31
N LYS A 182 -1.54 -10.23 8.11
CA LYS A 182 -2.92 -10.06 7.60
C LYS A 182 -3.69 -11.39 7.48
N GLY A 183 -3.01 -12.54 7.37
CA GLY A 183 -3.68 -13.84 7.44
C GLY A 183 -4.32 -14.08 8.81
N LYS A 184 -3.63 -13.75 9.89
CA LYS A 184 -4.18 -13.84 11.26
C LYS A 184 -5.38 -12.90 11.45
N VAL A 185 -5.29 -11.69 10.89
CA VAL A 185 -6.39 -10.70 10.93
C VAL A 185 -7.61 -11.21 10.15
N LEU A 186 -7.41 -11.83 8.98
CA LEU A 186 -8.50 -12.48 8.24
C LEU A 186 -9.20 -13.54 9.08
N ILE A 187 -8.44 -14.46 9.70
CA ILE A 187 -9.02 -15.52 10.53
C ILE A 187 -9.75 -14.94 11.74
N TRP A 188 -9.16 -13.93 12.41
CA TRP A 188 -9.83 -13.21 13.49
C TRP A 188 -11.17 -12.63 13.03
N TYR A 189 -11.19 -11.94 11.88
CA TYR A 189 -12.41 -11.32 11.36
C TYR A 189 -13.48 -12.34 11.00
N LEU A 190 -13.10 -13.46 10.40
CA LEU A 190 -14.04 -14.53 10.06
C LEU A 190 -14.61 -15.21 11.30
N ARG A 191 -13.76 -15.55 12.29
CA ARG A 191 -14.18 -16.28 13.50
C ARG A 191 -14.95 -15.40 14.47
N GLU A 192 -14.44 -14.21 14.77
CA GLU A 192 -14.96 -13.38 15.83
C GLU A 192 -16.06 -12.40 15.36
N VAL A 193 -16.02 -12.01 14.09
CA VAL A 193 -16.93 -11.00 13.56
C VAL A 193 -17.95 -11.65 12.64
N ILE A 194 -17.53 -12.29 11.55
CA ILE A 194 -18.44 -12.84 10.54
C ILE A 194 -19.35 -13.92 11.13
N SER A 195 -18.86 -14.78 12.01
CA SER A 195 -19.69 -15.79 12.67
C SER A 195 -20.86 -15.17 13.47
N LYS A 196 -20.64 -14.04 14.12
CA LYS A 196 -21.70 -13.32 14.87
C LYS A 196 -22.61 -12.49 13.97
N VAL A 197 -22.10 -11.99 12.85
CA VAL A 197 -22.86 -11.28 11.83
C VAL A 197 -23.79 -12.25 11.09
N ASP A 198 -23.30 -13.46 10.79
CA ASP A 198 -24.02 -14.53 10.07
C ASP A 198 -25.38 -14.88 10.69
N GLU A 199 -25.46 -14.77 12.02
CA GLU A 199 -26.69 -15.05 12.77
C GLU A 199 -27.76 -13.94 12.68
N LYS A 200 -27.35 -12.73 12.22
CA LYS A 200 -28.15 -11.50 12.38
C LYS A 200 -28.58 -10.86 11.06
N VAL A 201 -28.01 -11.27 9.94
CA VAL A 201 -28.24 -10.62 8.64
C VAL A 201 -28.82 -11.58 7.59
N LYS A 202 -29.35 -11.00 6.50
CA LYS A 202 -29.80 -11.77 5.32
C LYS A 202 -28.57 -12.40 4.60
N PRO A 203 -28.80 -13.48 3.81
CA PRO A 203 -27.73 -14.13 3.08
C PRO A 203 -26.90 -13.18 2.20
N PHE A 204 -25.59 -13.38 2.21
CA PHE A 204 -24.62 -12.62 1.41
C PHE A 204 -23.43 -13.49 0.99
N ASN A 205 -22.71 -13.05 -0.04
CA ASN A 205 -21.44 -13.67 -0.44
C ASN A 205 -20.27 -12.86 0.12
N LEU A 206 -19.28 -13.54 0.73
CA LEU A 206 -18.02 -12.94 1.15
C LEU A 206 -16.89 -13.49 0.29
N LEU A 207 -16.33 -12.64 -0.56
CA LEU A 207 -15.24 -12.97 -1.49
C LEU A 207 -13.92 -12.69 -0.82
N ILE A 208 -13.09 -13.72 -0.60
CA ILE A 208 -11.73 -13.58 -0.07
C ILE A 208 -10.79 -13.43 -1.25
N VAL A 209 -10.18 -12.24 -1.37
CA VAL A 209 -9.36 -11.84 -2.51
C VAL A 209 -7.93 -11.54 -2.07
N GLY A 210 -6.99 -12.27 -2.66
CA GLY A 210 -5.56 -12.13 -2.40
C GLY A 210 -4.88 -13.47 -2.13
N ARG A 211 -3.55 -13.44 -2.19
CA ARG A 211 -2.77 -14.66 -2.01
C ARG A 211 -2.85 -15.14 -0.56
N GLN A 212 -3.12 -16.42 -0.40
CA GLN A 212 -3.21 -17.12 0.87
C GLN A 212 -2.15 -18.23 0.92
N VAL A 213 -1.69 -18.57 2.13
CA VAL A 213 -0.93 -19.79 2.39
C VAL A 213 -1.88 -20.94 2.70
N ASP A 214 -1.45 -22.19 2.50
CA ASP A 214 -2.30 -23.39 2.64
C ASP A 214 -2.94 -23.52 4.03
N GLU A 215 -2.25 -23.06 5.08
CA GLU A 215 -2.79 -23.02 6.44
C GLU A 215 -4.01 -22.11 6.53
N ILE A 216 -3.95 -20.92 5.94
CA ILE A 216 -5.06 -19.97 5.92
C ILE A 216 -6.21 -20.51 5.08
N VAL A 217 -5.92 -21.15 3.94
CA VAL A 217 -6.97 -21.77 3.08
C VAL A 217 -7.78 -22.78 3.86
N ARG A 218 -7.08 -23.74 4.54
CA ARG A 218 -7.75 -24.78 5.36
C ARG A 218 -8.58 -24.19 6.50
N GLU A 219 -8.05 -23.15 7.15
CA GLU A 219 -8.76 -22.48 8.23
C GLU A 219 -10.03 -21.79 7.77
N VAL A 220 -9.99 -21.15 6.60
CA VAL A 220 -11.16 -20.53 5.96
C VAL A 220 -12.22 -21.59 5.60
N GLU A 221 -11.80 -22.74 5.09
CA GLU A 221 -12.70 -23.85 4.77
C GLU A 221 -13.42 -24.39 6.02
N ASN A 222 -12.70 -24.56 7.12
CA ASN A 222 -13.25 -24.98 8.42
C ASN A 222 -14.31 -23.98 8.92
N ILE A 223 -14.01 -22.66 8.87
CA ILE A 223 -14.96 -21.63 9.28
C ILE A 223 -16.19 -21.64 8.37
N SER A 224 -15.99 -21.75 7.05
CA SER A 224 -17.05 -21.73 6.05
C SER A 224 -18.11 -22.80 6.32
N SER A 225 -17.73 -23.99 6.81
CA SER A 225 -18.63 -25.07 7.12
C SER A 225 -19.63 -24.77 8.27
N CYS A 226 -19.31 -23.78 9.10
CA CYS A 226 -20.11 -23.38 10.25
C CYS A 226 -21.08 -22.21 9.95
N LEU A 227 -20.91 -21.52 8.80
CA LEU A 227 -21.73 -20.37 8.42
C LEU A 227 -23.02 -20.78 7.70
N ARG A 228 -24.10 -20.04 7.91
CA ARG A 228 -25.42 -20.31 7.33
C ARG A 228 -25.87 -19.27 6.32
N ALA A 229 -25.74 -18.00 6.65
CA ALA A 229 -26.12 -16.87 5.81
C ALA A 229 -24.94 -16.39 4.94
N CYS A 230 -23.72 -16.43 5.44
CA CYS A 230 -22.53 -16.03 4.72
C CYS A 230 -21.97 -17.17 3.86
N ARG A 231 -21.90 -16.95 2.55
CA ARG A 231 -21.27 -17.87 1.59
C ARG A 231 -19.85 -17.39 1.30
N LEU A 232 -18.85 -18.06 1.87
CA LEU A 232 -17.44 -17.76 1.62
C LEU A 232 -17.00 -18.29 0.23
N LYS A 233 -16.32 -17.44 -0.53
CA LYS A 233 -15.72 -17.79 -1.82
C LYS A 233 -14.27 -17.31 -1.85
N GLN A 234 -13.33 -18.23 -1.93
CA GLN A 234 -11.90 -17.93 -2.04
C GLN A 234 -11.54 -17.70 -3.52
N LEU A 235 -11.22 -16.46 -3.89
CA LEU A 235 -10.83 -16.12 -5.26
C LEU A 235 -9.33 -16.18 -5.48
N GLY A 236 -8.54 -16.26 -4.40
CA GLY A 236 -7.10 -16.20 -4.49
C GLY A 236 -6.58 -14.86 -5.03
N PHE A 237 -5.42 -14.90 -5.67
CA PHE A 237 -4.85 -13.72 -6.32
C PHE A 237 -5.64 -13.36 -7.59
N VAL A 238 -5.94 -12.07 -7.75
CA VAL A 238 -6.67 -11.53 -8.91
C VAL A 238 -5.85 -10.40 -9.53
N ASP A 239 -5.55 -10.50 -10.82
CA ASP A 239 -4.79 -9.49 -11.56
C ASP A 239 -5.58 -8.17 -11.71
N ASP A 240 -6.87 -8.29 -12.04
CA ASP A 240 -7.78 -7.17 -12.28
C ASP A 240 -8.72 -6.96 -11.08
N ILE A 241 -8.24 -6.32 -10.04
CA ILE A 241 -9.04 -6.05 -8.82
C ILE A 241 -10.29 -5.22 -9.13
N GLU A 242 -10.28 -4.40 -10.18
CA GLU A 242 -11.41 -3.61 -10.63
C GLU A 242 -12.63 -4.49 -10.99
N LYS A 243 -12.38 -5.70 -11.51
CA LYS A 243 -13.45 -6.67 -11.81
C LYS A 243 -14.15 -7.18 -10.53
N VAL A 244 -13.41 -7.25 -9.42
CA VAL A 244 -13.96 -7.57 -8.12
C VAL A 244 -14.80 -6.40 -7.61
N TYR A 245 -14.23 -5.20 -7.60
CA TYR A 245 -14.96 -4.01 -7.14
C TYR A 245 -16.25 -3.75 -7.92
N LYS A 246 -16.30 -4.05 -9.21
CA LYS A 246 -17.52 -3.95 -10.02
C LYS A 246 -18.68 -4.82 -9.51
N LYS A 247 -18.38 -5.96 -8.88
CA LYS A 247 -19.35 -6.96 -8.45
C LYS A 247 -19.66 -6.90 -6.96
N THR A 248 -18.97 -6.05 -6.19
CA THR A 248 -19.11 -5.95 -4.74
C THR A 248 -19.71 -4.63 -4.32
N ALA A 249 -20.53 -4.63 -3.30
CA ALA A 249 -21.10 -3.42 -2.69
C ALA A 249 -20.20 -2.91 -1.55
N ILE A 250 -19.66 -3.82 -0.75
CA ILE A 250 -18.84 -3.52 0.41
C ILE A 250 -17.46 -4.13 0.20
N VAL A 251 -16.43 -3.36 0.51
CA VAL A 251 -15.02 -3.81 0.48
C VAL A 251 -14.42 -3.66 1.88
N ILE A 252 -13.78 -4.70 2.36
CA ILE A 252 -13.09 -4.75 3.64
C ILE A 252 -11.60 -4.80 3.36
N GLY A 253 -10.86 -3.83 3.86
CA GLY A 253 -9.41 -3.75 3.66
C GLY A 253 -8.81 -2.42 4.10
N ALA A 254 -7.51 -2.25 3.91
CA ALA A 254 -6.77 -1.09 4.37
C ALA A 254 -5.81 -0.55 3.29
N GLY A 255 -5.20 0.57 3.60
CA GLY A 255 -4.21 1.19 2.74
C GLY A 255 -4.73 1.44 1.32
N ARG A 256 -4.00 0.95 0.33
CA ARG A 256 -4.35 1.12 -1.08
C ARG A 256 -5.70 0.48 -1.45
N VAL A 257 -6.04 -0.67 -0.86
CA VAL A 257 -7.33 -1.35 -1.09
C VAL A 257 -8.51 -0.45 -0.71
N ALA A 258 -8.45 0.20 0.46
CA ALA A 258 -9.49 1.11 0.91
C ALA A 258 -9.66 2.29 -0.07
N VAL A 259 -8.56 2.90 -0.49
CA VAL A 259 -8.53 4.02 -1.45
C VAL A 259 -9.16 3.61 -2.79
N GLU A 260 -8.71 2.50 -3.38
CA GLU A 260 -9.19 1.99 -4.67
C GLU A 260 -10.70 1.66 -4.63
N ALA A 261 -11.15 1.05 -3.54
CA ALA A 261 -12.55 0.72 -3.34
C ALA A 261 -13.44 1.96 -3.20
N ILE A 262 -12.99 2.98 -2.44
CA ILE A 262 -13.70 4.27 -2.35
C ILE A 262 -13.79 4.92 -3.72
N LEU A 263 -12.69 4.99 -4.48
CA LEU A 263 -12.66 5.55 -5.83
C LEU A 263 -13.58 4.79 -6.81
N SER A 264 -13.68 3.47 -6.64
CA SER A 264 -14.63 2.63 -7.39
C SER A 264 -16.07 2.78 -6.92
N GLY A 265 -16.30 3.59 -5.91
CA GLY A 265 -17.61 3.89 -5.39
C GLY A 265 -18.18 2.82 -4.48
N ARG A 266 -17.39 2.10 -3.74
CA ARG A 266 -17.85 1.04 -2.83
C ARG A 266 -17.99 1.57 -1.40
N CYS A 267 -18.83 0.93 -0.60
CA CYS A 267 -18.83 1.08 0.84
C CYS A 267 -17.57 0.40 1.39
N VAL A 268 -16.84 1.03 2.28
CA VAL A 268 -15.55 0.50 2.77
C VAL A 268 -15.53 0.39 4.28
N LEU A 269 -15.20 -0.82 4.77
CA LEU A 269 -14.84 -1.09 6.15
C LEU A 269 -13.32 -1.18 6.27
N ALA A 270 -12.73 -0.32 7.07
CA ALA A 270 -11.28 -0.25 7.22
C ALA A 270 -10.81 -1.35 8.18
N LEU A 271 -10.14 -2.36 7.62
CA LEU A 271 -9.51 -3.48 8.34
C LEU A 271 -8.05 -3.58 7.93
N GLY A 272 -7.16 -3.11 8.79
CA GLY A 272 -5.72 -3.15 8.60
C GLY A 272 -5.03 -4.28 9.35
N GLU A 273 -3.71 -4.34 9.20
CA GLU A 273 -2.87 -5.34 9.86
C GLU A 273 -2.93 -5.24 11.40
N ARG A 274 -3.23 -4.05 11.92
CA ARG A 274 -3.19 -3.76 13.35
C ARG A 274 -4.52 -3.29 13.95
N GLY A 275 -5.60 -3.23 13.16
CA GLY A 275 -6.88 -2.84 13.73
C GLY A 275 -8.03 -2.80 12.74
N PHE A 276 -9.22 -2.81 13.31
CA PHE A 276 -10.49 -2.57 12.62
C PHE A 276 -11.01 -1.18 13.03
N LEU A 277 -11.07 -0.26 12.07
CA LEU A 277 -11.47 1.13 12.29
C LEU A 277 -12.92 1.44 11.90
N GLY A 278 -13.65 0.45 11.38
CA GLY A 278 -15.05 0.59 11.01
C GLY A 278 -15.30 1.22 9.64
N LEU A 279 -16.50 1.75 9.46
CA LEU A 279 -16.97 2.32 8.20
C LEU A 279 -16.25 3.63 7.86
N VAL A 280 -15.70 3.69 6.65
CA VAL A 280 -15.06 4.89 6.12
C VAL A 280 -16.12 5.90 5.69
N LYS A 281 -16.11 7.07 6.32
CA LYS A 281 -16.98 8.23 6.05
C LYS A 281 -16.11 9.45 5.77
N ARG A 282 -16.70 10.50 5.20
CA ARG A 282 -15.99 11.76 4.98
C ARG A 282 -15.47 12.36 6.29
N GLU A 283 -16.26 12.27 7.33
CA GLU A 283 -16.01 12.88 8.65
C GLU A 283 -14.83 12.26 9.38
N ASN A 284 -14.60 10.94 9.21
CA ASN A 284 -13.50 10.21 9.84
C ASN A 284 -12.32 9.91 8.89
N LEU A 285 -12.38 10.35 7.63
CA LEU A 285 -11.37 10.04 6.61
C LEU A 285 -9.95 10.45 7.06
N TYR A 286 -9.80 11.62 7.67
CA TYR A 286 -8.50 12.12 8.13
C TYR A 286 -7.87 11.19 9.19
N ASP A 287 -8.65 10.74 10.14
CA ASP A 287 -8.18 9.86 11.21
C ASP A 287 -7.81 8.46 10.66
N MET A 288 -8.58 7.93 9.71
CA MET A 288 -8.26 6.69 9.03
C MET A 288 -7.00 6.79 8.17
N GLU A 289 -6.84 7.89 7.45
CA GLU A 289 -5.65 8.19 6.63
C GLU A 289 -4.36 8.28 7.48
N ARG A 290 -4.44 8.80 8.71
CA ARG A 290 -3.28 8.90 9.62
C ARG A 290 -2.61 7.57 9.87
N SER A 291 -3.36 6.47 9.86
CA SER A 291 -2.87 5.10 10.08
C SER A 291 -2.89 4.24 8.81
N SER A 292 -3.12 4.84 7.64
CA SER A 292 -3.31 4.07 6.39
C SER A 292 -4.42 3.04 6.54
N PHE A 293 -5.57 3.46 7.08
CA PHE A 293 -6.78 2.63 7.30
C PHE A 293 -6.53 1.41 8.21
N GLY A 294 -5.69 1.57 9.24
CA GLY A 294 -5.40 0.53 10.23
C GLY A 294 -4.14 -0.31 9.98
N ASP A 295 -3.43 -0.11 8.86
CA ASP A 295 -2.15 -0.80 8.61
C ASP A 295 -0.99 -0.22 9.43
N CYS A 296 -1.06 1.06 9.80
CA CYS A 296 0.00 1.80 10.48
C CYS A 296 -0.44 2.29 11.86
N LEU A 297 -1.14 1.49 12.64
CA LEU A 297 -1.39 1.76 14.06
C LEU A 297 -0.17 1.41 14.91
N PHE A 298 0.03 2.09 16.04
CA PHE A 298 1.11 1.79 16.97
C PHE A 298 0.79 0.62 17.89
N GLU A 299 -0.49 0.47 18.24
CA GLU A 299 -1.04 -0.62 19.03
C GLU A 299 -2.13 -1.34 18.25
N ASP A 300 -2.46 -2.56 18.67
CA ASP A 300 -3.49 -3.34 18.01
C ASP A 300 -4.88 -2.89 18.51
N GLU A 301 -5.77 -2.56 17.57
CA GLU A 301 -7.13 -2.05 17.82
C GLU A 301 -8.18 -3.01 17.26
N PHE A 302 -8.41 -4.13 17.96
CA PHE A 302 -9.37 -5.16 17.57
C PHE A 302 -10.49 -5.27 18.63
N ASN A 303 -11.59 -4.55 18.42
CA ASN A 303 -12.79 -4.64 19.25
C ASN A 303 -13.88 -5.42 18.49
N VAL A 304 -14.24 -6.60 19.00
CA VAL A 304 -15.19 -7.51 18.36
C VAL A 304 -16.58 -6.91 18.25
N ASP A 305 -17.12 -6.36 19.33
CA ASP A 305 -18.48 -5.84 19.35
C ASP A 305 -18.63 -4.61 18.43
N PHE A 306 -17.63 -3.74 18.42
CA PHE A 306 -17.57 -2.63 17.46
C PHE A 306 -17.51 -3.14 16.03
N ALA A 307 -16.67 -4.14 15.75
CA ALA A 307 -16.53 -4.69 14.40
C ALA A 307 -17.82 -5.39 13.92
N VAL A 308 -18.50 -6.12 14.79
CA VAL A 308 -19.79 -6.74 14.49
C VAL A 308 -20.83 -5.67 14.17
N ASN A 309 -20.98 -4.65 15.02
CA ASN A 309 -21.97 -3.60 14.82
C ASN A 309 -21.74 -2.79 13.55
N GLU A 310 -20.50 -2.38 13.26
CA GLU A 310 -20.16 -1.65 12.04
C GLU A 310 -20.37 -2.51 10.77
N THR A 311 -20.10 -3.83 10.86
CA THR A 311 -20.31 -4.74 9.74
C THR A 311 -21.79 -4.93 9.45
N ILE A 312 -22.62 -5.13 10.48
CA ILE A 312 -24.09 -5.23 10.34
C ILE A 312 -24.64 -3.92 9.78
N PHE A 313 -24.23 -2.78 10.34
CA PHE A 313 -24.66 -1.46 9.87
C PHE A 313 -24.31 -1.26 8.39
N ALA A 314 -23.10 -1.64 7.97
CA ALA A 314 -22.70 -1.53 6.57
C ALA A 314 -23.55 -2.45 5.65
N ILE A 315 -23.85 -3.69 6.09
CA ILE A 315 -24.68 -4.64 5.33
C ILE A 315 -26.12 -4.14 5.17
N GLU A 316 -26.68 -3.54 6.20
CA GLU A 316 -28.07 -3.04 6.18
C GLU A 316 -28.21 -1.73 5.40
N ASN A 317 -27.16 -0.90 5.36
CA ASN A 317 -27.23 0.48 4.84
C ASN A 317 -26.34 0.74 3.61
N TYR A 318 -25.72 -0.26 2.99
CA TYR A 318 -24.72 -0.05 1.92
C TYR A 318 -25.24 0.76 0.74
N MET A 319 -26.53 0.59 0.38
CA MET A 319 -27.12 1.35 -0.75
C MET A 319 -27.17 2.83 -0.46
N ASP A 320 -27.61 3.21 0.74
CA ASP A 320 -27.65 4.62 1.16
C ASP A 320 -26.23 5.22 1.25
N ILE A 321 -25.29 4.49 1.86
CA ILE A 321 -23.89 4.87 1.94
C ILE A 321 -23.32 5.10 0.54
N ILE A 322 -23.58 4.19 -0.41
CA ILE A 322 -23.11 4.31 -1.79
C ILE A 322 -23.73 5.51 -2.51
N ASN A 323 -25.00 5.82 -2.29
CA ASN A 323 -25.66 6.95 -2.91
C ASN A 323 -25.14 8.30 -2.40
N HIS A 324 -24.69 8.39 -1.17
CA HIS A 324 -24.22 9.64 -0.53
C HIS A 324 -22.69 9.83 -0.52
N LYS A 325 -21.93 8.91 -1.10
CA LYS A 325 -20.43 8.92 -1.04
C LYS A 325 -19.72 9.98 -1.88
N ARG A 326 -20.42 10.73 -2.77
CA ARG A 326 -19.76 11.63 -3.74
C ARG A 326 -18.68 12.51 -3.12
N LYS A 327 -18.99 13.18 -2.01
CA LYS A 327 -18.04 14.04 -1.31
C LYS A 327 -16.82 13.31 -0.73
N LEU A 328 -16.99 12.04 -0.32
CA LEU A 328 -15.89 11.19 0.13
C LEU A 328 -14.97 10.85 -1.04
N VAL A 329 -15.54 10.43 -2.17
CA VAL A 329 -14.77 10.09 -3.38
C VAL A 329 -13.99 11.29 -3.91
N GLU A 330 -14.61 12.49 -3.97
CA GLU A 330 -13.95 13.73 -4.38
C GLU A 330 -12.74 14.02 -3.47
N LYS A 331 -12.91 13.87 -2.15
CA LYS A 331 -11.81 14.10 -1.20
C LYS A 331 -10.68 13.08 -1.34
N VAL A 332 -11.00 11.81 -1.57
CA VAL A 332 -9.99 10.77 -1.79
C VAL A 332 -9.25 10.99 -3.12
N LYS A 333 -9.94 11.44 -4.18
CA LYS A 333 -9.28 11.84 -5.43
C LYS A 333 -8.23 12.92 -5.20
N GLU A 334 -8.57 14.02 -4.51
CA GLU A 334 -7.64 15.10 -4.20
C GLU A 334 -6.37 14.63 -3.45
N LEU A 335 -6.50 13.59 -2.63
CA LEU A 335 -5.41 13.10 -1.78
C LEU A 335 -4.53 12.04 -2.46
N HIS A 336 -5.07 11.29 -3.43
CA HIS A 336 -4.44 10.08 -3.95
C HIS A 336 -4.22 10.07 -5.47
N ASP A 337 -4.61 11.14 -6.18
CA ASP A 337 -4.38 11.25 -7.61
C ASP A 337 -2.89 11.11 -7.93
N ALA A 338 -2.58 10.17 -8.80
CA ALA A 338 -1.21 9.88 -9.20
C ALA A 338 -0.52 11.09 -9.86
N GLU A 339 -1.26 11.99 -10.52
CA GLU A 339 -0.72 13.23 -11.08
C GLU A 339 -0.28 14.19 -9.96
N ILE A 340 -1.15 14.38 -8.96
CA ILE A 340 -0.85 15.25 -7.81
C ILE A 340 0.33 14.70 -7.02
N ILE A 341 0.35 13.40 -6.77
CA ILE A 341 1.43 12.72 -6.02
C ILE A 341 2.75 12.82 -6.79
N GLU A 342 2.74 12.57 -8.09
CA GLU A 342 3.94 12.70 -8.94
C GLU A 342 4.49 14.13 -8.89
N ALA A 343 3.63 15.13 -9.07
CA ALA A 343 4.03 16.53 -9.02
C ALA A 343 4.65 16.92 -7.67
N GLN A 344 4.09 16.46 -6.55
CA GLN A 344 4.64 16.68 -5.21
C GLN A 344 6.03 16.04 -5.05
N ILE A 345 6.22 14.80 -5.49
CA ILE A 345 7.49 14.09 -5.43
C ILE A 345 8.53 14.77 -6.31
N ASN A 346 8.14 15.13 -7.53
CA ASN A 346 9.00 15.76 -8.52
C ASN A 346 9.49 17.14 -8.07
N ASP A 347 8.63 17.92 -7.40
CA ASP A 347 9.03 19.19 -6.79
C ASP A 347 10.14 18.98 -5.74
N VAL A 348 10.00 17.95 -4.88
CA VAL A 348 11.04 17.63 -3.89
C VAL A 348 12.34 17.19 -4.55
N TYR A 349 12.29 16.40 -5.63
CA TYR A 349 13.47 16.03 -6.40
C TYR A 349 14.18 17.25 -6.96
N ARG A 350 13.46 18.13 -7.66
CA ARG A 350 14.01 19.35 -8.29
C ARG A 350 14.65 20.28 -7.26
N ARG A 351 13.99 20.50 -6.11
CA ARG A 351 14.53 21.35 -5.04
C ARG A 351 15.86 20.82 -4.49
N LEU A 352 16.01 19.50 -4.34
CA LEU A 352 17.24 18.92 -3.85
C LEU A 352 18.36 18.94 -4.90
N LEU A 353 18.03 18.67 -6.17
CA LEU A 353 18.97 18.79 -7.29
C LEU A 353 19.50 20.22 -7.42
N HIS A 354 18.63 21.23 -7.38
CA HIS A 354 19.01 22.64 -7.45
C HIS A 354 19.95 23.06 -6.32
N LYS A 355 19.65 22.65 -5.07
CA LYS A 355 20.52 22.93 -3.92
C LYS A 355 21.92 22.33 -4.08
N ARG A 356 22.05 21.13 -4.67
CA ARG A 356 23.35 20.49 -4.89
C ARG A 356 24.10 21.12 -6.06
N GLY A 357 23.42 21.56 -7.13
CA GLY A 357 24.03 22.26 -8.25
C GLY A 357 24.59 23.65 -7.88
N GLN A 358 24.09 24.26 -6.80
CA GLN A 358 24.62 25.53 -6.27
C GLN A 358 25.82 25.34 -5.33
N GLN A 359 26.10 24.11 -4.88
CA GLN A 359 27.21 23.77 -3.97
C GLN A 359 28.40 23.09 -4.69
N SER A 360 28.26 22.79 -5.97
CA SER A 360 29.29 22.25 -6.87
C SER A 360 29.90 23.35 -7.74
#